data_c25d7c558633d9f70decc1cfb5e6cd4e
#
_entry.id   c25d7c558633d9f70decc1cfb5e6cd4e
#
_cell.length_a   1.000
_cell.length_b   1.000
_cell.length_c   1.000
_cell.angle_alpha   90.00
_cell.angle_beta   90.00
_cell.angle_gamma   90.00
#
_symmetry.space_group_name_H-M   'P 1'
#
loop_
_entity.id
_entity.type
_entity.pdbx_description
1 polymer ?
#
loop_
_entity_poly.entity_id
_entity_poly.type
_entity_poly.pdbx_seq_one_letter_code
_entity_poly.pdbx_strand_id
1 'polypeptide(L)'
;MYKRQNAGGVTVSYFEWIKNLSRIRFGRMQRRAEETRFGALIEGIESMTGKPFPNEQARRAVDGGTEIDLVRSGLEDTMRNSYRVISDVWNREDAAIDLRTAAMMVAVRRIAQSYQSLGI
;
A
#
# COMPACT_ATOMS: atom_id res chain seq x y z
N MET A 1 -10.19 21.73 9.56
CA MET A 1 -8.84 21.37 9.11
C MET A 1 -8.33 20.02 9.64
N TYR A 2 -8.81 19.53 10.77
CA TYR A 2 -8.35 18.29 11.44
C TYR A 2 -8.70 16.97 10.74
N LYS A 3 -9.73 16.91 9.91
CA LYS A 3 -10.21 15.66 9.29
C LYS A 3 -9.33 15.10 8.16
N ARG A 4 -8.47 15.91 7.57
CA ARG A 4 -7.53 15.45 6.52
C ARG A 4 -6.34 14.69 7.07
N GLN A 5 -5.93 15.01 8.29
CA GLN A 5 -4.79 14.35 8.95
C GLN A 5 -5.11 12.91 9.35
N ASN A 6 -6.39 12.58 9.50
CA ASN A 6 -6.83 11.25 9.92
C ASN A 6 -7.00 10.26 8.75
N ALA A 7 -6.95 10.70 7.49
CA ALA A 7 -7.11 9.82 6.34
C ALA A 7 -6.05 8.71 6.30
N GLY A 8 -4.79 9.04 6.61
CA GLY A 8 -3.71 8.06 6.72
C GLY A 8 -3.94 7.08 7.87
N GLY A 9 -4.36 7.56 9.03
CA GLY A 9 -4.66 6.73 10.19
C GLY A 9 -5.79 5.73 9.92
N VAL A 10 -6.87 6.17 9.27
CA VAL A 10 -7.98 5.28 8.87
C VAL A 10 -7.49 4.19 7.91
N THR A 11 -6.65 4.55 6.93
CA THR A 11 -6.09 3.56 5.99
C THR A 11 -5.23 2.54 6.71
N VAL A 12 -4.37 2.95 7.62
CA VAL A 12 -3.53 2.05 8.44
C VAL A 12 -4.41 1.14 9.30
N SER A 13 -5.41 1.70 10.00
CA SER A 13 -6.35 0.91 10.81
C SER A 13 -7.14 -0.09 9.97
N TYR A 14 -7.47 0.23 8.73
CA TYR A 14 -8.12 -0.70 7.81
C TYR A 14 -7.21 -1.87 7.45
N PHE A 15 -5.92 -1.62 7.20
CA PHE A 15 -4.94 -2.70 6.98
C PHE A 15 -4.77 -3.60 8.22
N GLU A 16 -4.71 -3.00 9.41
CA GLU A 16 -4.69 -3.76 10.66
C GLU A 16 -5.95 -4.61 10.84
N TRP A 17 -7.11 -4.05 10.55
CA TRP A 17 -8.37 -4.78 10.63
C TRP A 17 -8.43 -5.95 9.64
N ILE A 18 -8.06 -5.75 8.37
CA ILE A 18 -7.97 -6.82 7.38
C ILE A 18 -6.99 -7.91 7.84
N LYS A 19 -5.84 -7.52 8.37
CA LYS A 19 -4.86 -8.46 8.92
C LYS A 19 -5.46 -9.29 10.05
N ASN A 20 -6.21 -8.66 10.94
CA ASN A 20 -6.86 -9.34 12.06
C ASN A 20 -8.00 -10.26 11.61
N LEU A 21 -8.77 -9.87 10.59
CA LEU A 21 -9.81 -10.71 9.98
C LEU A 21 -9.22 -11.89 9.21
N SER A 22 -8.14 -11.64 8.49
CA SER A 22 -7.47 -12.68 7.71
C SER A 22 -6.74 -13.70 8.56
N ARG A 23 -7.04 -13.94 9.82
CA ARG A 23 -6.48 -14.97 10.76
C ARG A 23 -5.65 -16.08 10.12
N ILE A 24 -5.45 -15.99 8.83
CA ILE A 24 -4.77 -16.92 7.97
C ILE A 24 -3.27 -16.68 8.18
N ARG A 25 -2.59 -17.67 8.70
CA ARG A 25 -1.14 -17.72 8.86
C ARG A 25 -0.38 -17.71 7.51
N PHE A 26 -1.02 -17.24 6.44
CA PHE A 26 -0.41 -17.15 5.10
C PHE A 26 0.84 -16.28 5.09
N GLY A 27 0.88 -15.21 5.86
CA GLY A 27 2.05 -14.35 5.93
C GLY A 27 3.32 -15.09 6.34
N ARG A 28 3.24 -16.05 7.26
CA ARG A 28 4.40 -16.86 7.68
C ARG A 28 4.82 -17.88 6.61
N MET A 29 3.87 -18.48 5.91
CA MET A 29 4.19 -19.45 4.85
C MET A 29 4.77 -18.73 3.62
N GLN A 30 4.20 -17.60 3.25
CA GLN A 30 4.68 -16.79 2.14
C GLN A 30 6.08 -16.23 2.44
N ARG A 31 6.29 -15.72 3.65
CA ARG A 31 7.61 -15.26 4.11
C ARG A 31 8.66 -16.36 4.06
N ARG A 32 8.35 -17.56 4.56
CA ARG A 32 9.26 -18.72 4.47
C ARG A 32 9.55 -19.12 3.02
N ALA A 33 8.55 -19.06 2.13
CA ALA A 33 8.76 -19.36 0.72
C ALA A 33 9.67 -18.33 0.05
N GLU A 34 9.52 -17.05 0.40
CA GLU A 34 10.39 -15.97 -0.06
C GLU A 34 11.81 -16.11 0.50
N GLU A 35 11.96 -16.35 1.79
CA GLU A 35 13.24 -16.64 2.44
C GLU A 35 13.98 -17.80 1.77
N THR A 36 13.26 -18.89 1.45
CA THR A 36 13.82 -20.05 0.74
C THR A 36 14.25 -19.70 -0.69
N ARG A 37 13.46 -18.90 -1.40
CA ARG A 37 13.80 -18.48 -2.78
C ARG A 37 15.02 -17.57 -2.80
N PHE A 38 15.09 -16.60 -1.91
CA PHE A 38 16.23 -15.70 -1.81
C PHE A 38 17.48 -16.43 -1.35
N GLY A 39 17.37 -17.38 -0.41
CA GLY A 39 18.46 -18.26 0.01
C GLY A 39 19.04 -19.04 -1.18
N ALA A 40 18.21 -19.68 -1.98
CA ALA A 40 18.64 -20.43 -3.17
C ALA A 40 19.30 -19.53 -4.24
N LEU A 41 18.83 -18.28 -4.40
CA LEU A 41 19.45 -17.31 -5.30
C LEU A 41 20.84 -16.88 -4.81
N ILE A 42 21.00 -16.64 -3.52
CA ILE A 42 22.27 -16.29 -2.90
C ILE A 42 23.28 -17.43 -3.06
N GLU A 43 22.87 -18.68 -2.76
CA GLU A 43 23.70 -19.88 -2.96
C GLU A 43 24.12 -20.04 -4.44
N GLY A 44 23.19 -19.78 -5.38
CA GLY A 44 23.48 -19.79 -6.81
C GLY A 44 24.52 -18.76 -7.21
N ILE A 45 24.42 -17.53 -6.70
CA ILE A 45 25.39 -16.45 -6.96
C ILE A 45 26.74 -16.79 -6.36
N GLU A 46 26.80 -17.30 -5.14
CA GLU A 46 28.04 -17.74 -4.50
C GLU A 46 28.73 -18.86 -5.28
N SER A 47 27.95 -19.84 -5.73
CA SER A 47 28.46 -20.93 -6.57
C SER A 47 29.02 -20.45 -7.91
N MET A 48 28.39 -19.47 -8.56
CA MET A 48 28.83 -18.92 -9.84
C MET A 48 30.03 -17.97 -9.72
N THR A 49 30.11 -17.21 -8.64
CA THR A 49 31.14 -16.20 -8.45
C THR A 49 32.34 -16.68 -7.68
N GLY A 50 32.21 -17.78 -6.94
CA GLY A 50 33.21 -18.29 -6.01
C GLY A 50 33.50 -17.34 -4.83
N LYS A 51 32.64 -16.36 -4.60
CA LYS A 51 32.79 -15.36 -3.53
C LYS A 51 31.59 -15.43 -2.57
N PRO A 52 31.81 -15.37 -1.25
CA PRO A 52 30.72 -15.31 -0.32
C PRO A 52 29.92 -14.02 -0.48
N PHE A 53 28.59 -14.12 -0.41
CA PHE A 53 27.70 -12.96 -0.45
C PHE A 53 27.83 -12.19 0.87
N PRO A 54 27.92 -10.85 0.85
CA PRO A 54 28.04 -10.07 2.09
C PRO A 54 26.88 -10.33 3.04
N ASN A 55 27.16 -10.77 4.25
CA ASN A 55 26.16 -11.22 5.23
C ASN A 55 25.05 -10.21 5.50
N GLU A 56 25.36 -8.91 5.53
CA GLU A 56 24.35 -7.88 5.78
C GLU A 56 23.40 -7.70 4.58
N GLN A 57 23.92 -7.80 3.36
CA GLN A 57 23.13 -7.73 2.13
C GLN A 57 22.29 -9.01 1.97
N ALA A 58 22.85 -10.17 2.31
CA ALA A 58 22.12 -11.43 2.34
C ALA A 58 20.94 -11.38 3.31
N ARG A 59 21.16 -10.89 4.52
CA ARG A 59 20.07 -10.70 5.50
C ARG A 59 18.99 -9.76 4.99
N ARG A 60 19.35 -8.61 4.42
CA ARG A 60 18.39 -7.67 3.83
C ARG A 60 17.59 -8.27 2.69
N ALA A 61 18.22 -9.09 1.85
CA ALA A 61 17.55 -9.78 0.76
C ALA A 61 16.60 -10.88 1.25
N VAL A 62 17.00 -11.63 2.29
CA VAL A 62 16.20 -12.72 2.87
C VAL A 62 15.08 -12.19 3.77
N ASP A 63 15.34 -11.15 4.55
CA ASP A 63 14.34 -10.58 5.47
C ASP A 63 13.17 -9.92 4.74
N GLY A 64 13.33 -9.59 3.44
CA GLY A 64 12.29 -8.97 2.62
C GLY A 64 11.84 -7.62 3.17
N GLY A 65 10.78 -7.07 2.59
CA GLY A 65 10.13 -5.87 3.12
C GLY A 65 9.45 -6.16 4.46
N THR A 66 9.66 -5.30 5.43
CA THR A 66 8.99 -5.42 6.72
C THR A 66 7.49 -5.15 6.56
N GLU A 67 6.67 -5.63 7.50
CA GLU A 67 5.23 -5.34 7.52
C GLU A 67 4.97 -3.82 7.46
N ILE A 68 5.83 -3.03 8.09
CA ILE A 68 5.72 -1.57 8.07
C ILE A 68 6.00 -0.99 6.67
N ASP A 69 6.87 -1.61 5.88
CA ASP A 69 7.15 -1.18 4.51
C ASP A 69 5.97 -1.48 3.60
N LEU A 70 5.30 -2.62 3.79
CA LEU A 70 4.07 -2.97 3.08
C LEU A 70 2.95 -1.98 3.40
N VAL A 71 2.76 -1.65 4.68
CA VAL A 71 1.75 -0.66 5.11
C VAL A 71 2.07 0.73 4.55
N ARG A 72 3.33 1.15 4.59
CA ARG A 72 3.78 2.44 4.02
C ARG A 72 3.54 2.49 2.51
N SER A 73 3.88 1.44 1.79
CA SER A 73 3.65 1.35 0.34
C SER A 73 2.15 1.44 0.01
N GLY A 74 1.32 0.66 0.69
CA GLY A 74 -0.13 0.70 0.50
C GLY A 74 -0.75 2.05 0.86
N LEU A 75 -0.24 2.71 1.90
CA LEU A 75 -0.65 4.06 2.27
C LEU A 75 -0.25 5.07 1.18
N GLU A 76 0.99 5.02 0.70
CA GLU A 76 1.48 5.89 -0.36
C GLU A 76 0.66 5.76 -1.64
N ASP A 77 0.38 4.55 -2.09
CA ASP A 77 -0.44 4.27 -3.27
C ASP A 77 -1.86 4.81 -3.11
N THR A 78 -2.47 4.59 -1.95
CA THR A 78 -3.82 5.10 -1.63
C THR A 78 -3.86 6.62 -1.67
N MET A 79 -2.87 7.27 -1.06
CA MET A 79 -2.79 8.73 -1.01
C MET A 79 -2.51 9.34 -2.38
N ARG A 80 -1.60 8.76 -3.16
CA ARG A 80 -1.29 9.20 -4.54
C ARG A 80 -2.51 9.07 -5.45
N ASN A 81 -3.19 7.93 -5.39
CA ASN A 81 -4.39 7.71 -6.20
C ASN A 81 -5.50 8.69 -5.82
N SER A 82 -5.74 8.90 -4.54
CA SER A 82 -6.73 9.86 -4.05
C SER A 82 -6.40 11.29 -4.50
N TYR A 83 -5.13 11.68 -4.44
CA TYR A 83 -4.69 12.99 -4.90
C TYR A 83 -4.92 13.18 -6.41
N ARG A 84 -4.58 12.17 -7.23
CA ARG A 84 -4.82 12.22 -8.69
C ARG A 84 -6.28 12.44 -9.00
N VAL A 85 -7.18 11.65 -8.40
CA VAL A 85 -8.62 11.77 -8.64
C VAL A 85 -9.14 13.15 -8.26
N ILE A 86 -8.65 13.72 -7.14
CA ILE A 86 -9.04 15.06 -6.70
C ILE A 86 -8.48 16.13 -7.66
N SER A 87 -7.22 16.00 -8.07
CA SER A 87 -6.57 16.91 -9.00
C SER A 87 -7.25 16.90 -10.37
N ASP A 88 -7.68 15.73 -10.85
CA ASP A 88 -8.40 15.60 -12.12
C ASP A 88 -9.73 16.34 -12.07
N VAL A 89 -10.48 16.27 -10.96
CA VAL A 89 -11.71 17.04 -10.78
C VAL A 89 -11.41 18.53 -10.72
N TRP A 90 -10.39 18.92 -9.95
CA TRP A 90 -9.99 20.31 -9.82
C TRP A 90 -9.60 20.95 -11.15
N ASN A 91 -8.81 20.24 -11.97
CA ASN A 91 -8.39 20.69 -13.29
C ASN A 91 -9.54 20.78 -14.30
N ARG A 92 -10.54 19.89 -14.22
CA ARG A 92 -11.72 19.93 -15.11
C ARG A 92 -12.62 21.13 -14.86
N GLU A 93 -12.63 21.62 -13.65
CA GLU A 93 -13.40 22.80 -13.26
C GLU A 93 -12.60 24.11 -13.44
N ASP A 94 -11.55 24.10 -14.30
CA ASP A 94 -10.66 25.23 -14.61
C ASP A 94 -10.16 25.98 -13.38
N ALA A 95 -9.93 25.28 -12.27
CA ALA A 95 -9.56 25.83 -10.99
C ALA A 95 -10.55 26.88 -10.43
N ALA A 96 -11.79 26.90 -10.94
CA ALA A 96 -12.86 27.78 -10.40
C ALA A 96 -13.25 27.38 -8.95
N ILE A 97 -12.89 26.16 -8.54
CA ILE A 97 -13.11 25.62 -7.20
C ILE A 97 -11.79 25.42 -6.46
N ASP A 98 -11.83 25.43 -5.13
CA ASP A 98 -10.66 25.07 -4.34
C ASP A 98 -10.49 23.53 -4.29
N LEU A 99 -9.28 23.08 -3.94
CA LEU A 99 -8.94 21.65 -3.84
C LEU A 99 -9.81 20.93 -2.79
N ARG A 100 -10.32 21.64 -1.78
CA ARG A 100 -11.21 21.10 -0.77
C ARG A 100 -12.57 20.77 -1.37
N THR A 101 -13.11 21.67 -2.16
CA THR A 101 -14.39 21.47 -2.89
C THR A 101 -14.26 20.31 -3.86
N ALA A 102 -13.17 20.21 -4.62
CA ALA A 102 -12.90 19.07 -5.48
C ALA A 102 -12.88 17.74 -4.70
N ALA A 103 -12.23 17.72 -3.54
CA ALA A 103 -12.20 16.54 -2.67
C ALA A 103 -13.59 16.15 -2.16
N MET A 104 -14.43 17.13 -1.80
CA MET A 104 -15.83 16.89 -1.39
C MET A 104 -16.67 16.35 -2.55
N MET A 105 -16.50 16.89 -3.76
CA MET A 105 -17.19 16.39 -4.96
C MET A 105 -16.84 14.91 -5.22
N VAL A 106 -15.56 14.54 -5.13
CA VAL A 106 -15.12 13.14 -5.26
C VAL A 106 -15.78 12.26 -4.20
N ALA A 107 -15.79 12.70 -2.95
CA ALA A 107 -16.40 11.93 -1.85
C ALA A 107 -17.90 11.72 -2.07
N VAL A 108 -18.64 12.77 -2.39
CA VAL A 108 -20.09 12.71 -2.64
C VAL A 108 -20.40 11.80 -3.83
N ARG A 109 -19.65 11.92 -4.94
CA ARG A 109 -19.80 11.04 -6.11
C ARG A 109 -19.62 9.57 -5.77
N ARG A 110 -18.60 9.22 -4.97
CA ARG A 110 -18.37 7.83 -4.54
C ARG A 110 -19.53 7.29 -3.70
N ILE A 111 -20.04 8.11 -2.78
CA ILE A 111 -21.20 7.72 -1.96
C ILE A 111 -22.42 7.51 -2.87
N ALA A 112 -22.73 8.43 -3.75
CA ALA A 112 -23.84 8.33 -4.68
C ALA A 112 -23.75 7.07 -5.56
N GLN A 113 -22.57 6.78 -6.11
CA GLN A 113 -22.31 5.57 -6.89
C GLN A 113 -22.56 4.29 -6.07
N SER A 114 -22.16 4.30 -4.80
CA SER A 114 -22.41 3.15 -3.91
C SER A 114 -23.90 2.93 -3.69
N TYR A 115 -24.67 4.00 -3.46
CA TYR A 115 -26.14 3.89 -3.34
C TYR A 115 -26.78 3.38 -4.63
N GLN A 116 -26.38 3.93 -5.77
CA GLN A 116 -26.88 3.46 -7.08
C GLN A 116 -26.58 1.98 -7.34
N SER A 117 -25.37 1.53 -6.96
CA SER A 117 -24.99 0.12 -7.13
C SER A 117 -25.75 -0.84 -6.21
N LEU A 118 -26.25 -0.33 -5.09
CA LEU A 118 -27.12 -1.08 -4.16
C LEU A 118 -28.60 -1.05 -4.55
N GLY A 119 -28.96 -0.28 -5.58
CA GLY A 119 -30.35 -0.16 -6.03
C GLY A 119 -31.23 0.69 -5.10
N ILE A 120 -30.64 1.61 -4.35
CA ILE A 120 -31.32 2.53 -3.44
C ILE A 120 -31.32 3.93 -4.06
#